data_3021b0de376a1cf7753b837dbb959411
#
_entry.id   3021b0de376a1cf7753b837dbb959411
#
_cell.length_a   1.000
_cell.length_b   1.000
_cell.length_c   1.000
_cell.angle_alpha   90.00
_cell.angle_beta   90.00
_cell.angle_gamma   90.00
#
_symmetry.space_group_name_H-M   'P 1'
#
loop_
_entity.id
_entity.type
_entity.pdbx_description
1 polymer ?
#
loop_
_entity_poly.entity_id
_entity_poly.type
_entity_poly.pdbx_seq_one_letter_code
_entity_poly.pdbx_strand_id
1 'polypeptide(L)'
;YILTTYLNEPCMLGVDEAGRGPVLGPMVYGITFTPLSKKQLLVEIGCADSKTLSEEERDGIFDKIIEHPEEIGWAVEAISPTFICNSMYQRCKSSLNEVSMNSAIGLIKSAIEAGVNIEEIYVDTVGKPGKYQDKLNNIFPEIKSIVVAKKADSTYPVVSAASICAKVSRDHALRAWQFREGEPKGDYGTGYPHDTVTKQWLTDNIDPVFGFPQIVRFSWSTAEKILETDAETVEWENIESASVPKKQKISSFFLALSEDGQLQKKKHDFFTNRCITNTIKL
;
A
#
# COMPACT_ATOMS: atom_id res chain seq x y z
N TYR A 1 -19.09 -7.89 -9.59
CA TYR A 1 -20.14 -7.45 -10.53
C TYR A 1 -20.46 -6.00 -10.22
N ILE A 2 -20.26 -5.10 -11.21
CA ILE A 2 -20.72 -3.71 -11.09
C ILE A 2 -22.16 -3.67 -11.61
N LEU A 3 -23.03 -3.07 -10.80
CA LEU A 3 -24.44 -2.93 -11.14
C LEU A 3 -24.65 -1.86 -12.21
N THR A 4 -25.69 -2.01 -13.02
CA THR A 4 -26.00 -1.12 -14.16
C THR A 4 -26.20 0.34 -13.76
N THR A 5 -26.57 0.62 -12.52
CA THR A 5 -26.72 1.97 -11.95
C THR A 5 -25.43 2.76 -12.08
N TYR A 6 -24.28 2.16 -11.71
CA TYR A 6 -22.97 2.83 -11.73
C TYR A 6 -22.42 3.06 -13.13
N LEU A 7 -22.92 2.34 -14.13
CA LEU A 7 -22.54 2.51 -15.54
C LEU A 7 -23.25 3.69 -16.19
N ASN A 8 -24.50 3.94 -15.79
CA ASN A 8 -25.39 4.88 -16.44
C ASN A 8 -25.50 6.23 -15.75
N GLU A 9 -25.29 6.30 -14.45
CA GLU A 9 -25.36 7.54 -13.68
C GLU A 9 -23.98 8.10 -13.36
N PRO A 10 -23.81 9.43 -13.38
CA PRO A 10 -22.58 10.04 -12.95
C PRO A 10 -22.34 9.79 -11.45
N CYS A 11 -21.17 9.32 -11.11
CA CYS A 11 -20.77 8.93 -9.74
C CYS A 11 -19.70 9.84 -9.18
N MET A 12 -19.74 10.03 -7.85
CA MET A 12 -18.61 10.51 -7.07
C MET A 12 -17.86 9.34 -6.47
N LEU A 13 -16.53 9.48 -6.31
CA LEU A 13 -15.66 8.50 -5.68
C LEU A 13 -14.84 9.15 -4.57
N GLY A 14 -14.83 8.52 -3.39
CA GLY A 14 -13.99 8.90 -2.26
C GLY A 14 -12.83 7.93 -2.05
N VAL A 15 -11.70 8.43 -1.59
CA VAL A 15 -10.49 7.64 -1.27
C VAL A 15 -9.96 8.03 0.10
N ASP A 16 -9.64 7.04 0.93
CA ASP A 16 -8.96 7.24 2.21
C ASP A 16 -8.14 5.99 2.58
N GLU A 17 -7.31 6.10 3.62
CA GLU A 17 -6.49 5.00 4.12
C GLU A 17 -6.67 4.74 5.61
N ALA A 18 -6.36 3.51 6.01
CA ALA A 18 -6.20 3.09 7.40
C ALA A 18 -4.84 2.44 7.63
N GLY A 19 -4.29 2.65 8.83
CA GLY A 19 -3.08 1.94 9.22
C GLY A 19 -1.79 2.42 8.55
N ARG A 20 -1.68 3.69 8.16
CA ARG A 20 -0.45 4.26 7.59
C ARG A 20 0.69 4.38 8.62
N GLY A 21 0.38 4.82 9.84
CA GLY A 21 1.35 5.12 10.89
C GLY A 21 1.84 3.95 11.77
N PRO A 22 1.04 2.90 12.03
CA PRO A 22 1.42 1.77 12.87
C PRO A 22 2.68 1.04 12.36
N VAL A 23 3.45 0.47 13.29
CA VAL A 23 4.56 -0.44 13.01
C VAL A 23 4.06 -1.87 12.76
N LEU A 24 2.83 -2.18 13.16
CA LEU A 24 2.22 -3.50 12.99
C LEU A 24 1.05 -3.47 11.99
N GLY A 25 0.94 -4.56 11.25
CA GLY A 25 -0.20 -4.87 10.39
C GLY A 25 -0.21 -4.17 9.03
N PRO A 26 -1.22 -4.44 8.21
CA PRO A 26 -1.33 -3.90 6.86
C PRO A 26 -1.67 -2.40 6.87
N MET A 27 -1.34 -1.72 5.78
CA MET A 27 -1.93 -0.45 5.40
C MET A 27 -3.05 -0.75 4.41
N VAL A 28 -4.25 -0.24 4.66
CA VAL A 28 -5.42 -0.50 3.82
C VAL A 28 -5.87 0.80 3.19
N TYR A 29 -5.92 0.82 1.86
CA TYR A 29 -6.58 1.86 1.08
C TYR A 29 -8.01 1.43 0.78
N GLY A 30 -8.94 2.35 0.89
CA GLY A 30 -10.35 2.14 0.57
C GLY A 30 -10.85 3.16 -0.44
N ILE A 31 -11.74 2.71 -1.30
CA ILE A 31 -12.59 3.58 -2.13
C ILE A 31 -14.04 3.25 -1.86
N THR A 32 -14.87 4.28 -1.94
CA THR A 32 -16.31 4.13 -2.11
C THR A 32 -16.77 5.00 -3.27
N PHE A 33 -17.81 4.59 -3.95
CA PHE A 33 -18.43 5.37 -5.01
C PHE A 33 -19.94 5.26 -4.95
N THR A 34 -20.61 6.34 -5.31
CA THR A 34 -22.06 6.45 -5.29
C THR A 34 -22.53 7.39 -6.40
N PRO A 35 -23.71 7.16 -7.00
CA PRO A 35 -24.30 8.13 -7.91
C PRO A 35 -24.45 9.52 -7.25
N LEU A 36 -24.20 10.59 -8.02
CA LEU A 36 -24.34 11.97 -7.51
C LEU A 36 -25.75 12.26 -6.99
N SER A 37 -26.76 11.60 -7.56
CA SER A 37 -28.15 11.63 -7.12
C SER A 37 -28.38 11.05 -5.71
N LYS A 38 -27.48 10.17 -5.25
CA LYS A 38 -27.60 9.40 -4.00
C LYS A 38 -26.65 9.86 -2.89
N LYS A 39 -25.95 10.98 -3.07
CA LYS A 39 -24.98 11.50 -2.07
C LYS A 39 -25.57 11.66 -0.66
N GLN A 40 -26.87 11.96 -0.56
CA GLN A 40 -27.56 12.15 0.72
C GLN A 40 -27.67 10.86 1.53
N LEU A 41 -27.76 9.70 0.86
CA LEU A 41 -27.80 8.39 1.50
C LEU A 41 -26.58 8.14 2.40
N LEU A 42 -25.38 8.58 1.97
CA LEU A 42 -24.15 8.44 2.76
C LEU A 42 -24.25 9.17 4.11
N VAL A 43 -24.93 10.30 4.15
CA VAL A 43 -25.18 11.06 5.39
C VAL A 43 -26.21 10.32 6.27
N GLU A 44 -27.27 9.80 5.66
CA GLU A 44 -28.37 9.11 6.35
C GLU A 44 -27.91 7.80 7.01
N ILE A 45 -26.98 7.05 6.39
CA ILE A 45 -26.42 5.84 6.98
C ILE A 45 -25.36 6.12 8.04
N GLY A 46 -24.92 7.39 8.18
CA GLY A 46 -24.01 7.84 9.23
C GLY A 46 -22.56 7.99 8.80
N CYS A 47 -22.27 8.09 7.49
CA CYS A 47 -20.93 8.42 6.98
C CYS A 47 -20.60 9.90 7.27
N ALA A 48 -20.34 10.19 8.53
CA ALA A 48 -19.84 11.45 9.05
C ALA A 48 -18.36 11.32 9.42
N ASP A 49 -17.82 12.15 10.29
CA ASP A 49 -16.42 12.08 10.73
C ASP A 49 -16.08 10.70 11.35
N SER A 50 -15.41 9.85 10.55
CA SER A 50 -15.04 8.48 10.92
C SER A 50 -14.08 8.38 12.13
N LYS A 51 -13.47 9.51 12.55
CA LYS A 51 -12.53 9.57 13.69
C LYS A 51 -13.24 9.68 15.01
N THR A 52 -14.50 10.10 15.02
CA THR A 52 -15.33 10.21 16.23
C THR A 52 -16.08 8.92 16.55
N LEU A 53 -16.12 7.98 15.60
CA LEU A 53 -16.86 6.72 15.71
C LEU A 53 -16.03 5.66 16.47
N SER A 54 -16.69 4.92 17.34
CA SER A 54 -16.17 3.69 17.94
C SER A 54 -15.98 2.59 16.89
N GLU A 55 -15.31 1.50 17.25
CA GLU A 55 -15.14 0.35 16.36
C GLU A 55 -16.50 -0.28 16.01
N GLU A 56 -17.37 -0.48 16.99
CA GLU A 56 -18.71 -1.04 16.80
C GLU A 56 -19.60 -0.16 15.90
N GLU A 57 -19.51 1.17 16.07
CA GLU A 57 -20.26 2.09 15.21
C GLU A 57 -19.77 2.02 13.76
N ARG A 58 -18.44 1.90 13.53
CA ARG A 58 -17.89 1.72 12.19
C ARG A 58 -18.32 0.40 11.55
N ASP A 59 -18.29 -0.70 12.32
CA ASP A 59 -18.79 -2.01 11.86
C ASP A 59 -20.27 -1.91 11.45
N GLY A 60 -21.11 -1.28 12.26
CA GLY A 60 -22.53 -1.09 11.95
C GLY A 60 -22.81 -0.19 10.73
N ILE A 61 -21.95 0.81 10.46
CA ILE A 61 -22.07 1.62 9.24
C ILE A 61 -21.56 0.81 8.02
N PHE A 62 -20.52 0.03 8.19
CA PHE A 62 -20.02 -0.84 7.11
C PHE A 62 -21.07 -1.87 6.69
N ASP A 63 -21.79 -2.46 7.66
CA ASP A 63 -22.91 -3.36 7.35
C ASP A 63 -23.98 -2.66 6.51
N LYS A 64 -24.36 -1.41 6.85
CA LYS A 64 -25.28 -0.61 6.06
C LYS A 64 -24.76 -0.32 4.65
N ILE A 65 -23.45 -0.06 4.49
CA ILE A 65 -22.84 0.11 3.15
C ILE A 65 -23.03 -1.17 2.32
N ILE A 66 -22.83 -2.34 2.92
CA ILE A 66 -23.01 -3.64 2.26
C ILE A 66 -24.49 -3.91 1.92
N GLU A 67 -25.43 -3.43 2.72
CA GLU A 67 -26.87 -3.59 2.49
C GLU A 67 -27.41 -2.75 1.33
N HIS A 68 -26.64 -1.75 0.85
CA HIS A 68 -27.03 -0.85 -0.25
C HIS A 68 -26.16 -1.00 -1.52
N PRO A 69 -26.01 -2.20 -2.07
CA PRO A 69 -25.06 -2.46 -3.18
C PRO A 69 -25.45 -1.76 -4.49
N GLU A 70 -26.71 -1.32 -4.63
CA GLU A 70 -27.17 -0.60 -5.82
C GLU A 70 -26.85 0.90 -5.79
N GLU A 71 -26.65 1.46 -4.60
CA GLU A 71 -26.39 2.88 -4.37
C GLU A 71 -24.96 3.17 -3.92
N ILE A 72 -24.29 2.21 -3.27
CA ILE A 72 -22.94 2.40 -2.72
C ILE A 72 -22.06 1.22 -3.14
N GLY A 73 -21.07 1.51 -3.98
CA GLY A 73 -20.00 0.57 -4.29
C GLY A 73 -18.75 0.86 -3.46
N TRP A 74 -17.97 -0.16 -3.17
CA TRP A 74 -16.73 -0.02 -2.43
C TRP A 74 -15.69 -1.05 -2.86
N ALA A 75 -14.42 -0.72 -2.65
CA ALA A 75 -13.31 -1.64 -2.79
C ALA A 75 -12.18 -1.26 -1.84
N VAL A 76 -11.36 -2.24 -1.46
CA VAL A 76 -10.18 -2.03 -0.60
C VAL A 76 -8.96 -2.77 -1.16
N GLU A 77 -7.79 -2.21 -0.90
CA GLU A 77 -6.50 -2.87 -1.11
C GLU A 77 -5.76 -2.95 0.22
N ALA A 78 -5.51 -4.18 0.68
CA ALA A 78 -4.71 -4.44 1.88
C ALA A 78 -3.24 -4.64 1.49
N ILE A 79 -2.41 -3.66 1.78
CA ILE A 79 -0.98 -3.66 1.49
C ILE A 79 -0.25 -4.30 2.67
N SER A 80 0.36 -5.47 2.44
CA SER A 80 1.02 -6.22 3.51
C SER A 80 2.25 -5.49 4.07
N PRO A 81 2.59 -5.72 5.36
CA PRO A 81 3.82 -5.20 5.96
C PRO A 81 5.06 -5.56 5.16
N THR A 82 5.14 -6.79 4.67
CA THR A 82 6.25 -7.29 3.85
C THR A 82 6.38 -6.51 2.53
N PHE A 83 5.26 -6.24 1.84
CA PHE A 83 5.28 -5.46 0.60
C PHE A 83 5.78 -4.02 0.87
N ILE A 84 5.30 -3.39 1.93
CA ILE A 84 5.72 -2.03 2.33
C ILE A 84 7.24 -2.00 2.58
N CYS A 85 7.75 -2.92 3.39
CA CYS A 85 9.17 -2.99 3.74
C CYS A 85 10.04 -3.27 2.50
N ASN A 86 9.66 -4.24 1.69
CA ASN A 86 10.39 -4.57 0.46
C ASN A 86 10.44 -3.39 -0.50
N SER A 87 9.34 -2.65 -0.66
CA SER A 87 9.30 -1.44 -1.50
C SER A 87 10.23 -0.35 -0.99
N MET A 88 10.38 -0.21 0.33
CA MET A 88 11.24 0.81 0.94
C MET A 88 12.74 0.43 0.93
N TYR A 89 13.08 -0.88 0.92
CA TYR A 89 14.46 -1.37 0.98
C TYR A 89 15.05 -1.84 -0.35
N GLN A 90 14.24 -1.98 -1.40
CA GLN A 90 14.79 -2.35 -2.71
C GLN A 90 15.73 -1.25 -3.27
N ARG A 91 16.57 -1.59 -4.27
CA ARG A 91 17.54 -0.66 -4.88
C ARG A 91 16.89 0.61 -5.40
N CYS A 92 15.77 0.51 -6.09
CA CYS A 92 14.93 1.64 -6.48
C CYS A 92 13.90 1.85 -5.36
N LYS A 93 14.32 2.52 -4.29
CA LYS A 93 13.48 2.74 -3.11
C LYS A 93 12.20 3.49 -3.48
N SER A 94 11.08 2.90 -3.15
CA SER A 94 9.80 3.61 -3.14
C SER A 94 9.53 4.18 -1.76
N SER A 95 9.20 5.44 -1.69
CA SER A 95 8.75 6.03 -0.42
C SER A 95 7.37 5.50 -0.03
N LEU A 96 7.06 5.54 1.26
CA LEU A 96 5.71 5.20 1.73
C LEU A 96 4.63 6.05 1.04
N ASN A 97 4.95 7.30 0.66
CA ASN A 97 4.05 8.15 -0.09
C ASN A 97 3.77 7.61 -1.50
N GLU A 98 4.78 7.05 -2.16
CA GLU A 98 4.60 6.44 -3.49
C GLU A 98 3.79 5.17 -3.41
N VAL A 99 4.06 4.30 -2.44
CA VAL A 99 3.26 3.09 -2.18
C VAL A 99 1.79 3.48 -1.96
N SER A 100 1.55 4.48 -1.11
CA SER A 100 0.22 5.02 -0.82
C SER A 100 -0.48 5.56 -2.07
N MET A 101 0.19 6.44 -2.81
CA MET A 101 -0.41 7.04 -4.02
C MET A 101 -0.68 5.99 -5.11
N ASN A 102 0.20 4.99 -5.25
CA ASN A 102 0.01 3.94 -6.25
C ASN A 102 -1.19 3.06 -5.93
N SER A 103 -1.43 2.75 -4.65
CA SER A 103 -2.62 2.04 -4.21
C SER A 103 -3.91 2.82 -4.52
N ALA A 104 -3.96 4.10 -4.13
CA ALA A 104 -5.11 4.95 -4.44
C ALA A 104 -5.38 5.03 -5.95
N ILE A 105 -4.33 5.26 -6.76
CA ILE A 105 -4.42 5.30 -8.23
C ILE A 105 -4.89 3.96 -8.79
N GLY A 106 -4.38 2.85 -8.26
CA GLY A 106 -4.77 1.49 -8.65
C GLY A 106 -6.25 1.23 -8.42
N LEU A 107 -6.77 1.58 -7.24
CA LEU A 107 -8.19 1.43 -6.91
C LEU A 107 -9.09 2.30 -7.79
N ILE A 108 -8.72 3.57 -8.05
CA ILE A 108 -9.47 4.44 -8.96
C ILE A 108 -9.51 3.83 -10.37
N LYS A 109 -8.36 3.37 -10.89
CA LYS A 109 -8.29 2.72 -12.20
C LYS A 109 -9.17 1.49 -12.26
N SER A 110 -9.12 0.62 -11.23
CA SER A 110 -9.94 -0.58 -11.17
C SER A 110 -11.44 -0.26 -11.20
N ALA A 111 -11.88 0.83 -10.55
CA ALA A 111 -13.27 1.27 -10.61
C ALA A 111 -13.66 1.76 -12.02
N ILE A 112 -12.79 2.53 -12.68
CA ILE A 112 -13.01 3.00 -14.06
C ILE A 112 -13.02 1.81 -15.04
N GLU A 113 -12.05 0.91 -14.94
CA GLU A 113 -11.94 -0.30 -15.78
C GLU A 113 -13.13 -1.24 -15.60
N ALA A 114 -13.70 -1.26 -14.41
CA ALA A 114 -14.93 -1.99 -14.12
C ALA A 114 -16.18 -1.30 -14.70
N GLY A 115 -16.04 -0.07 -15.24
CA GLY A 115 -17.08 0.66 -15.95
C GLY A 115 -17.85 1.67 -15.10
N VAL A 116 -17.40 1.99 -13.88
CA VAL A 116 -18.04 3.04 -13.07
C VAL A 116 -17.89 4.39 -13.75
N ASN A 117 -18.99 5.10 -13.98
CA ASN A 117 -19.02 6.43 -14.59
C ASN A 117 -18.63 7.52 -13.59
N ILE A 118 -17.33 7.61 -13.29
CA ILE A 118 -16.81 8.55 -12.29
C ILE A 118 -16.69 9.95 -12.90
N GLU A 119 -17.36 10.93 -12.30
CA GLU A 119 -17.22 12.36 -12.65
C GLU A 119 -16.46 13.18 -11.62
N GLU A 120 -16.53 12.78 -10.34
CA GLU A 120 -15.90 13.49 -9.23
C GLU A 120 -15.07 12.55 -8.38
N ILE A 121 -13.86 12.96 -8.01
CA ILE A 121 -12.96 12.21 -7.10
C ILE A 121 -12.59 13.10 -5.92
N TYR A 122 -12.73 12.56 -4.71
CA TYR A 122 -12.37 13.20 -3.44
C TYR A 122 -11.36 12.32 -2.70
N VAL A 123 -10.20 12.87 -2.35
CA VAL A 123 -9.09 12.11 -1.73
C VAL A 123 -8.66 12.76 -0.44
N ASP A 124 -8.59 11.98 0.66
CA ASP A 124 -7.87 12.42 1.85
C ASP A 124 -6.36 12.33 1.65
N THR A 125 -5.62 13.26 2.26
CA THR A 125 -4.16 13.26 2.19
C THR A 125 -3.50 13.79 3.45
N VAL A 126 -2.44 13.13 3.87
CA VAL A 126 -1.54 13.60 4.94
C VAL A 126 -0.53 14.61 4.40
N GLY A 127 -0.24 14.56 3.08
CA GLY A 127 0.78 15.36 2.42
C GLY A 127 0.34 16.77 1.99
N LYS A 128 1.07 17.33 1.02
CA LYS A 128 0.71 18.59 0.34
C LYS A 128 -0.32 18.30 -0.75
N PRO A 129 -1.57 18.79 -0.66
CA PRO A 129 -2.64 18.44 -1.60
C PRO A 129 -2.30 18.76 -3.06
N GLY A 130 -1.78 19.96 -3.35
CA GLY A 130 -1.62 20.46 -4.73
C GLY A 130 -0.84 19.52 -5.64
N LYS A 131 0.37 19.11 -5.23
CA LYS A 131 1.18 18.19 -6.07
C LYS A 131 0.51 16.84 -6.32
N TYR A 132 -0.25 16.35 -5.36
CA TYR A 132 -0.96 15.09 -5.50
C TYR A 132 -2.18 15.26 -6.40
N GLN A 133 -2.91 16.35 -6.26
CA GLN A 133 -4.03 16.70 -7.13
C GLN A 133 -3.58 16.89 -8.59
N ASP A 134 -2.46 17.61 -8.82
CA ASP A 134 -1.89 17.79 -10.16
C ASP A 134 -1.52 16.41 -10.79
N LYS A 135 -0.94 15.50 -9.99
CA LYS A 135 -0.62 14.14 -10.45
C LYS A 135 -1.87 13.37 -10.85
N LEU A 136 -2.93 13.43 -10.05
CA LEU A 136 -4.20 12.76 -10.35
C LEU A 136 -4.88 13.36 -11.58
N ASN A 137 -4.92 14.68 -11.72
CA ASN A 137 -5.45 15.36 -12.91
C ASN A 137 -4.71 14.95 -14.20
N ASN A 138 -3.40 14.73 -14.13
CA ASN A 138 -2.62 14.26 -15.27
C ASN A 138 -2.88 12.80 -15.62
N ILE A 139 -3.21 11.96 -14.63
CA ILE A 139 -3.49 10.51 -14.83
C ILE A 139 -4.92 10.28 -15.31
N PHE A 140 -5.86 11.11 -14.83
CA PHE A 140 -7.30 11.00 -15.08
C PHE A 140 -7.86 12.30 -15.69
N PRO A 141 -7.42 12.69 -16.90
CA PRO A 141 -7.84 13.93 -17.51
C PRO A 141 -9.33 13.96 -17.90
N GLU A 142 -9.96 12.80 -17.97
CA GLU A 142 -11.39 12.64 -18.27
C GLU A 142 -12.31 12.96 -17.10
N ILE A 143 -11.79 12.99 -15.86
CA ILE A 143 -12.57 13.26 -14.65
C ILE A 143 -12.83 14.76 -14.52
N LYS A 144 -14.09 15.15 -14.36
CA LYS A 144 -14.51 16.56 -14.31
C LYS A 144 -13.95 17.34 -13.11
N SER A 145 -13.87 16.65 -11.95
CA SER A 145 -13.41 17.29 -10.71
C SER A 145 -12.60 16.32 -9.87
N ILE A 146 -11.36 16.71 -9.52
CA ILE A 146 -10.53 15.96 -8.57
C ILE A 146 -10.14 16.91 -7.44
N VAL A 147 -10.54 16.57 -6.22
CA VAL A 147 -10.27 17.34 -5.00
C VAL A 147 -9.41 16.51 -4.07
N VAL A 148 -8.22 17.00 -3.77
CA VAL A 148 -7.33 16.41 -2.75
C VAL A 148 -7.28 17.37 -1.56
N ALA A 149 -7.73 16.93 -0.40
CA ALA A 149 -7.78 17.78 0.78
C ALA A 149 -7.29 17.04 2.03
N LYS A 150 -6.84 17.80 3.03
CA LYS A 150 -6.55 17.25 4.35
C LYS A 150 -7.85 17.13 5.12
N LYS A 151 -8.02 16.02 5.83
CA LYS A 151 -9.24 15.70 6.59
C LYS A 151 -10.49 15.71 5.69
N ALA A 152 -10.33 15.20 4.48
CA ALA A 152 -11.43 15.09 3.53
C ALA A 152 -12.53 14.15 4.05
N ASP A 153 -12.17 13.19 4.90
CA ASP A 153 -13.09 12.31 5.64
C ASP A 153 -14.10 13.06 6.51
N SER A 154 -13.71 14.21 7.05
CA SER A 154 -14.63 15.05 7.84
C SER A 154 -15.50 16.00 7.00
N THR A 155 -15.16 16.18 5.71
CA THR A 155 -15.83 17.15 4.82
C THR A 155 -16.72 16.47 3.80
N TYR A 156 -16.30 15.33 3.28
CA TYR A 156 -16.96 14.61 2.19
C TYR A 156 -17.45 13.25 2.67
N PRO A 157 -18.75 13.00 2.75
CA PRO A 157 -19.32 11.73 3.21
C PRO A 157 -18.81 10.51 2.42
N VAL A 158 -18.53 10.67 1.12
CA VAL A 158 -17.97 9.60 0.29
C VAL A 158 -16.54 9.22 0.71
N VAL A 159 -15.73 10.16 1.20
CA VAL A 159 -14.40 9.89 1.76
C VAL A 159 -14.51 9.26 3.15
N SER A 160 -15.49 9.73 3.96
CA SER A 160 -15.77 9.10 5.25
C SER A 160 -16.17 7.65 5.09
N ALA A 161 -17.02 7.32 4.12
CA ALA A 161 -17.39 5.93 3.79
C ALA A 161 -16.16 5.11 3.40
N ALA A 162 -15.27 5.64 2.55
CA ALA A 162 -14.01 4.99 2.18
C ALA A 162 -13.10 4.74 3.39
N SER A 163 -13.02 5.73 4.30
CA SER A 163 -12.29 5.62 5.57
C SER A 163 -12.82 4.50 6.45
N ILE A 164 -14.15 4.38 6.56
CA ILE A 164 -14.81 3.31 7.32
C ILE A 164 -14.48 1.95 6.69
N CYS A 165 -14.64 1.80 5.38
CA CYS A 165 -14.30 0.56 4.69
C CYS A 165 -12.83 0.16 4.92
N ALA A 166 -11.90 1.12 4.82
CA ALA A 166 -10.49 0.87 5.06
C ALA A 166 -10.19 0.46 6.51
N LYS A 167 -10.80 1.16 7.50
CA LYS A 167 -10.59 0.88 8.94
C LYS A 167 -11.15 -0.47 9.34
N VAL A 168 -12.41 -0.76 8.99
CA VAL A 168 -13.07 -2.04 9.30
C VAL A 168 -12.29 -3.20 8.66
N SER A 169 -11.92 -3.08 7.39
CA SER A 169 -11.13 -4.11 6.70
C SER A 169 -9.77 -4.34 7.36
N ARG A 170 -9.12 -3.27 7.83
CA ARG A 170 -7.84 -3.39 8.54
C ARG A 170 -8.02 -4.05 9.92
N ASP A 171 -9.03 -3.64 10.68
CA ASP A 171 -9.29 -4.19 12.01
C ASP A 171 -9.64 -5.68 11.91
N HIS A 172 -10.43 -6.08 10.90
CA HIS A 172 -10.69 -7.50 10.59
C HIS A 172 -9.44 -8.25 10.15
N ALA A 173 -8.58 -7.66 9.32
CA ALA A 173 -7.32 -8.29 8.91
C ALA A 173 -6.38 -8.53 10.10
N LEU A 174 -6.34 -7.63 11.08
CA LEU A 174 -5.56 -7.80 12.30
C LEU A 174 -6.15 -8.90 13.21
N ARG A 175 -7.47 -8.92 13.40
CA ARG A 175 -8.16 -9.96 14.19
C ARG A 175 -8.00 -11.36 13.59
N ALA A 176 -8.00 -11.46 12.25
CA ALA A 176 -7.86 -12.71 11.51
C ALA A 176 -6.40 -13.07 11.21
N TRP A 177 -5.41 -12.30 11.69
CA TRP A 177 -4.01 -12.53 11.37
C TRP A 177 -3.52 -13.86 11.91
N GLN A 178 -2.94 -14.68 11.04
CA GLN A 178 -2.33 -15.95 11.41
C GLN A 178 -0.81 -15.85 11.38
N PHE A 179 -0.19 -16.09 12.52
CA PHE A 179 1.27 -16.08 12.64
C PHE A 179 1.84 -17.38 12.10
N ARG A 180 2.65 -17.31 11.05
CA ARG A 180 3.36 -18.45 10.49
C ARG A 180 4.57 -18.85 11.31
N GLU A 181 5.09 -17.91 12.06
CA GLU A 181 6.26 -18.02 12.93
C GLU A 181 5.96 -18.73 14.26
N GLY A 182 4.70 -19.01 14.53
CA GLY A 182 4.17 -19.54 15.79
C GLY A 182 3.44 -18.49 16.59
N GLU A 183 2.76 -18.90 17.65
CA GLU A 183 1.99 -17.99 18.51
C GLU A 183 2.90 -16.96 19.18
N PRO A 184 2.65 -15.67 19.01
CA PRO A 184 3.43 -14.62 19.63
C PRO A 184 3.17 -14.52 21.13
N LYS A 185 4.11 -13.96 21.86
CA LYS A 185 3.99 -13.73 23.30
C LYS A 185 3.24 -12.42 23.54
N GLY A 186 2.19 -12.47 24.34
CA GLY A 186 1.50 -11.29 24.85
C GLY A 186 0.65 -10.54 23.83
N ASP A 187 0.10 -9.41 24.29
CA ASP A 187 -0.71 -8.49 23.49
C ASP A 187 0.21 -7.49 22.76
N TYR A 188 -0.07 -7.22 21.49
CA TYR A 188 0.69 -6.29 20.67
C TYR A 188 0.25 -4.82 20.84
N GLY A 189 -0.75 -4.54 21.68
CA GLY A 189 -1.27 -3.20 21.93
C GLY A 189 -1.90 -2.56 20.69
N THR A 190 -1.71 -1.24 20.57
CA THR A 190 -2.30 -0.46 19.45
C THR A 190 -1.56 -0.62 18.12
N GLY A 191 -0.37 -1.21 18.13
CA GLY A 191 0.49 -1.33 16.97
C GLY A 191 1.22 -0.03 16.57
N TYR A 192 1.07 1.06 17.32
CA TYR A 192 1.75 2.33 17.02
C TYR A 192 3.14 2.43 17.68
N PRO A 193 4.11 3.12 17.04
CA PRO A 193 5.48 3.26 17.53
C PRO A 193 5.63 3.94 18.91
N HIS A 194 4.66 4.73 19.33
CA HIS A 194 4.68 5.42 20.62
C HIS A 194 4.10 4.59 21.77
N ASP A 195 3.36 3.53 21.46
CA ASP A 195 2.75 2.65 22.44
C ASP A 195 3.81 1.77 23.13
N THR A 196 3.82 1.79 24.46
CA THR A 196 4.76 1.02 25.27
C THR A 196 4.48 -0.48 25.19
N VAL A 197 3.20 -0.89 25.11
CA VAL A 197 2.81 -2.30 24.94
C VAL A 197 3.33 -2.85 23.61
N THR A 198 3.15 -2.08 22.53
CA THR A 198 3.68 -2.44 21.20
C THR A 198 5.21 -2.57 21.21
N LYS A 199 5.93 -1.65 21.86
CA LYS A 199 7.40 -1.73 21.96
C LYS A 199 7.86 -2.96 22.72
N GLN A 200 7.21 -3.26 23.84
CA GLN A 200 7.53 -4.42 24.64
C GLN A 200 7.27 -5.71 23.85
N TRP A 201 6.13 -5.77 23.15
CA TRP A 201 5.80 -6.91 22.30
C TRP A 201 6.83 -7.11 21.18
N LEU A 202 7.34 -6.05 20.56
CA LEU A 202 8.41 -6.15 19.56
C LEU A 202 9.68 -6.78 20.16
N THR A 203 10.10 -6.33 21.34
CA THR A 203 11.27 -6.87 22.05
C THR A 203 11.08 -8.34 22.47
N ASP A 204 9.88 -8.73 22.89
CA ASP A 204 9.59 -10.09 23.36
C ASP A 204 9.43 -11.11 22.22
N ASN A 205 9.16 -10.63 20.99
CA ASN A 205 8.86 -11.47 19.83
C ASN A 205 9.87 -11.33 18.68
N ILE A 206 11.02 -10.72 18.91
CA ILE A 206 12.11 -10.73 17.95
C ILE A 206 12.84 -12.08 18.00
N ASP A 207 13.10 -12.65 16.81
CA ASP A 207 14.07 -13.74 16.67
C ASP A 207 15.45 -13.12 16.41
N PRO A 208 16.51 -13.49 17.18
CA PRO A 208 17.83 -12.89 17.01
C PRO A 208 18.44 -13.06 15.62
N VAL A 209 18.04 -14.09 14.87
CA VAL A 209 18.60 -14.39 13.53
C VAL A 209 17.66 -13.97 12.42
N PHE A 210 16.34 -14.26 12.57
CA PHE A 210 15.33 -14.03 11.52
C PHE A 210 14.57 -12.71 11.68
N GLY A 211 14.77 -12.01 12.80
CA GLY A 211 14.10 -10.73 13.08
C GLY A 211 12.65 -10.90 13.52
N PHE A 212 11.75 -10.10 12.98
CA PHE A 212 10.37 -10.02 13.45
C PHE A 212 9.40 -10.91 12.67
N PRO A 213 8.26 -11.29 13.30
CA PRO A 213 7.12 -11.86 12.58
C PRO A 213 6.63 -10.95 11.44
N GLN A 214 5.99 -11.56 10.42
CA GLN A 214 5.57 -10.87 9.18
C GLN A 214 4.56 -9.72 9.38
N ILE A 215 3.92 -9.63 10.55
CA ILE A 215 3.03 -8.52 10.90
C ILE A 215 3.81 -7.22 11.11
N VAL A 216 5.12 -7.29 11.37
CA VAL A 216 5.96 -6.13 11.71
C VAL A 216 6.48 -5.46 10.44
N ARG A 217 6.38 -4.14 10.42
CA ARG A 217 7.04 -3.28 9.41
C ARG A 217 8.45 -2.93 9.89
N PHE A 218 9.40 -3.78 9.60
CA PHE A 218 10.79 -3.61 10.03
C PHE A 218 11.50 -2.37 9.43
N SER A 219 10.89 -1.72 8.43
CA SER A 219 11.34 -0.42 7.90
C SER A 219 10.94 0.79 8.76
N TRP A 220 10.21 0.58 9.85
CA TRP A 220 9.93 1.64 10.83
C TRP A 220 11.09 1.79 11.81
N SER A 221 11.48 3.03 12.10
CA SER A 221 12.62 3.33 12.99
C SER A 221 12.54 2.68 14.38
N THR A 222 11.34 2.38 14.87
CA THR A 222 11.15 1.65 16.14
C THR A 222 11.61 0.21 16.01
N ALA A 223 11.22 -0.50 14.95
CA ALA A 223 11.64 -1.87 14.68
C ALA A 223 13.14 -1.93 14.30
N GLU A 224 13.60 -0.99 13.47
CA GLU A 224 15.01 -0.88 13.07
C GLU A 224 15.95 -0.78 14.27
N LYS A 225 15.64 0.07 15.24
CA LYS A 225 16.44 0.22 16.47
C LYS A 225 16.49 -1.07 17.31
N ILE A 226 15.39 -1.79 17.42
CA ILE A 226 15.35 -3.07 18.17
C ILE A 226 16.18 -4.13 17.42
N LEU A 227 16.10 -4.17 16.07
CA LEU A 227 16.95 -5.05 15.26
C LEU A 227 18.45 -4.75 15.46
N GLU A 228 18.84 -3.48 15.55
CA GLU A 228 20.24 -3.08 15.78
C GLU A 228 20.77 -3.49 17.16
N THR A 229 19.90 -3.58 18.18
CA THR A 229 20.31 -3.90 19.57
C THR A 229 20.14 -5.36 19.93
N ASP A 230 19.09 -6.02 19.43
CA ASP A 230 18.65 -7.33 19.94
C ASP A 230 18.79 -8.45 18.90
N ALA A 231 19.22 -8.14 17.67
CA ALA A 231 19.46 -9.13 16.62
C ALA A 231 20.95 -9.27 16.29
N GLU A 232 21.33 -10.45 15.79
CA GLU A 232 22.68 -10.75 15.33
C GLU A 232 23.01 -10.01 14.02
N THR A 233 24.21 -9.45 13.95
CA THR A 233 24.67 -8.82 12.72
C THR A 233 25.02 -9.87 11.67
N VAL A 234 24.32 -9.86 10.55
CA VAL A 234 24.57 -10.79 9.42
C VAL A 234 25.41 -10.08 8.36
N GLU A 235 26.59 -10.60 8.10
CA GLU A 235 27.42 -10.21 6.96
C GLU A 235 27.11 -11.12 5.76
N TRP A 236 26.65 -10.53 4.66
CA TRP A 236 26.48 -11.24 3.40
C TRP A 236 27.83 -11.32 2.70
N GLU A 237 28.19 -12.49 2.15
CA GLU A 237 29.35 -12.58 1.25
C GLU A 237 29.23 -11.50 0.17
N ASN A 238 30.12 -10.52 0.25
CA ASN A 238 30.34 -9.64 -0.87
C ASN A 238 30.86 -10.53 -1.99
N ILE A 239 30.05 -10.76 -3.03
CA ILE A 239 30.57 -11.23 -4.30
C ILE A 239 31.56 -10.15 -4.68
N GLU A 240 32.84 -10.39 -4.42
CA GLU A 240 33.91 -9.52 -4.88
C GLU A 240 33.68 -9.33 -6.38
N SER A 241 33.17 -8.17 -6.73
CA SER A 241 33.23 -7.70 -8.09
C SER A 241 34.74 -7.67 -8.36
N ALA A 242 35.22 -8.67 -9.11
CA ALA A 242 36.61 -8.72 -9.58
C ALA A 242 36.97 -7.30 -9.95
N SER A 243 38.01 -6.76 -9.33
CA SER A 243 38.42 -5.36 -9.38
C SER A 243 38.38 -4.83 -10.81
N VAL A 244 37.27 -4.21 -11.18
CA VAL A 244 37.12 -3.61 -12.50
C VAL A 244 37.92 -2.31 -12.47
N PRO A 245 38.94 -2.17 -13.35
CA PRO A 245 39.74 -0.97 -13.42
C PRO A 245 38.83 0.24 -13.63
N LYS A 246 38.99 1.29 -12.83
CA LYS A 246 38.13 2.50 -12.73
C LYS A 246 37.94 3.33 -14.03
N LYS A 247 38.27 2.81 -15.22
CA LYS A 247 38.19 3.54 -16.51
C LYS A 247 37.68 2.72 -17.71
N GLN A 248 36.93 1.65 -17.52
CA GLN A 248 36.33 0.98 -18.67
C GLN A 248 35.01 1.68 -19.07
N LYS A 249 34.87 1.97 -20.38
CA LYS A 249 33.61 2.51 -20.94
C LYS A 249 32.49 1.47 -20.75
N ILE A 250 31.31 1.89 -20.42
CA ILE A 250 30.11 1.03 -20.22
C ILE A 250 29.92 0.03 -21.39
N SER A 251 30.25 0.43 -22.61
CA SER A 251 30.20 -0.43 -23.80
C SER A 251 31.10 -1.67 -23.74
N SER A 252 32.19 -1.64 -22.97
CA SER A 252 33.11 -2.79 -22.87
C SER A 252 32.58 -3.92 -21.96
N PHE A 253 31.60 -3.65 -21.14
CA PHE A 253 30.96 -4.68 -20.29
C PHE A 253 30.05 -5.63 -21.07
N PHE A 254 29.62 -5.23 -22.26
CA PHE A 254 28.65 -5.99 -23.06
C PHE A 254 29.28 -6.75 -24.22
N LEU A 255 30.59 -6.63 -24.41
CA LEU A 255 31.30 -7.23 -25.55
C LEU A 255 32.46 -8.10 -25.03
N ALA A 256 32.45 -9.37 -25.38
CA ALA A 256 33.59 -10.28 -25.25
C ALA A 256 33.96 -10.78 -26.66
N LEU A 257 35.24 -10.91 -26.95
CA LEU A 257 35.73 -11.59 -28.16
C LEU A 257 35.61 -13.10 -27.92
N SER A 258 34.95 -13.81 -28.84
CA SER A 258 35.02 -15.27 -28.92
C SER A 258 36.39 -15.68 -29.45
N GLU A 259 36.79 -16.93 -29.24
CA GLU A 259 38.05 -17.47 -29.79
C GLU A 259 38.15 -17.31 -31.31
N ASP A 260 37.04 -17.18 -32.02
CA ASP A 260 36.95 -16.95 -33.47
C ASP A 260 36.91 -15.45 -33.85
N GLY A 261 37.18 -14.52 -32.92
CA GLY A 261 37.25 -13.07 -33.20
C GLY A 261 35.93 -12.36 -33.42
N GLN A 262 34.78 -13.03 -33.20
CA GLN A 262 33.46 -12.40 -33.28
C GLN A 262 33.06 -11.76 -31.95
N LEU A 263 32.48 -10.57 -32.02
CA LEU A 263 31.95 -9.84 -30.86
C LEU A 263 30.69 -10.53 -30.32
N GLN A 264 30.80 -11.24 -29.20
CA GLN A 264 29.65 -11.78 -28.48
C GLN A 264 29.25 -10.87 -27.29
N LYS A 265 27.96 -10.72 -27.09
CA LYS A 265 27.42 -10.02 -25.89
C LYS A 265 27.73 -10.85 -24.65
N LYS A 266 28.69 -10.39 -23.83
CA LYS A 266 28.99 -11.01 -22.55
C LYS A 266 27.78 -10.81 -21.60
N LYS A 267 27.25 -11.91 -21.11
CA LYS A 267 26.18 -11.87 -20.09
C LYS A 267 26.78 -11.37 -18.79
N HIS A 268 26.13 -10.38 -18.16
CA HIS A 268 26.56 -9.87 -16.86
C HIS A 268 26.46 -10.97 -15.80
N ASP A 269 27.44 -11.06 -14.90
CA ASP A 269 27.53 -12.10 -13.86
C ASP A 269 26.27 -12.22 -13.00
N PHE A 270 25.57 -11.11 -12.78
CA PHE A 270 24.26 -11.11 -12.14
C PHE A 270 23.28 -12.11 -12.76
N PHE A 271 23.20 -12.17 -14.08
CA PHE A 271 22.30 -13.08 -14.81
C PHE A 271 22.85 -14.50 -14.85
N THR A 272 24.17 -14.64 -14.96
CA THR A 272 24.84 -15.94 -15.01
C THR A 272 24.75 -16.66 -13.66
N ASN A 273 25.04 -15.95 -12.56
CA ASN A 273 25.04 -16.50 -11.21
C ASN A 273 23.62 -16.86 -10.71
N ARG A 274 22.58 -16.34 -11.37
CA ARG A 274 21.17 -16.66 -11.04
C ARG A 274 20.50 -17.54 -12.08
N CYS A 275 21.27 -18.10 -13.03
CA CYS A 275 20.75 -18.93 -14.12
C CYS A 275 19.62 -18.26 -14.93
N ILE A 276 19.59 -16.92 -14.99
CA ILE A 276 18.58 -16.16 -15.73
C ILE A 276 18.96 -16.16 -17.21
N THR A 277 18.13 -16.74 -18.05
CA THR A 277 18.31 -16.75 -19.52
C THR A 277 17.21 -15.93 -20.20
N ASN A 278 17.52 -15.32 -21.34
CA ASN A 278 16.48 -14.74 -22.17
C ASN A 278 15.54 -15.84 -22.68
N THR A 279 14.25 -15.69 -22.49
CA THR A 279 13.27 -16.49 -23.21
C THR A 279 13.33 -16.14 -24.69
N ILE A 280 13.81 -17.07 -25.51
CA ILE A 280 13.58 -17.01 -26.95
C ILE A 280 12.07 -17.24 -27.13
N LYS A 281 11.40 -16.32 -27.81
CA LYS A 281 9.97 -16.46 -28.11
C LYS A 281 9.73 -17.84 -28.71
N LEU A 282 8.76 -18.55 -28.11
CA LEU A 282 8.06 -19.66 -28.74
C LEU A 282 7.21 -19.15 -29.88
#